data_c0ebebabd811f7f075fe5e25c66153c7
#
_entry.id   c0ebebabd811f7f075fe5e25c66153c7
#
_cell.length_a   1.000
_cell.length_b   1.000
_cell.length_c   1.000
_cell.angle_alpha   90.00
_cell.angle_beta   90.00
_cell.angle_gamma   90.00
#
_symmetry.space_group_name_H-M   'P 1'
#
loop_
_entity.id
_entity.type
_entity.pdbx_description
1 polymer ?
#
loop_
_entity_poly.entity_id
_entity_poly.type
_entity_poly.pdbx_seq_one_letter_code
_entity_poly.pdbx_strand_id
1 'polypeptide(L)'
;MKEAILDVRNLQVEFTGDDKIVKALDGISFQLHRGETLGIVGESGSGKSVTALAVMGLLQSPGRVTGGEIWFRANENGTAINLLELPAEEVQLYRGGDIAMIFQEPMSSLNPVYNIGFQLTEAILRHQNISAAEARQQAIARLQEVKLLKSDEQIKQQYLHTWQHSSFGSTTIDEHKLLKLVNQHKEAILERYPHQLSGGQLQRVMIAMAISCNPLVLIADEPTTALDVTVQATIIDLLRELQASRDMALIFISHDLGLIAEIADKVAVMYRGKIVEFEDAIKIFANPQHPYTKGLVACRPTLNRCPRKLLTVSDYMSVEEVPAGELVIQAKEPTEPPDVTAEEIAQRLADLEREQPLLEVRDLKVGFPIKGMFGGTKRYHMAVNGVSFDVKKGESVGLVGESGCGKTTLGRTLLRLIEPMGGQIIFEGRDITTLKGETLQKLRREMQIVFQNPFSSLDPRMKVGDAIMEPLVIHSIGKTKQARRERAAYLLERVGLSADAMNRYPHQFSGGQRQRICIARSLALNPKFIICDESVSALDVSVQAQVLNLLKELQDEFGLTYIFISHDLSVVKFMSDRILVMNSGEIVEQGIAEHIYREPKQEYTQKLITSIPTGSRERVHKGKLRAS
;
A
#
# COMPACT_ATOMS: atom_id res chain seq x y z
N MET A 1 23.97 -28.44 9.99
CA MET A 1 22.77 -27.61 9.67
C MET A 1 22.78 -26.49 10.69
N LYS A 2 22.58 -25.23 10.30
CA LYS A 2 22.39 -24.13 11.27
C LYS A 2 21.14 -24.45 12.07
N GLU A 3 21.19 -24.31 13.40
CA GLU A 3 20.02 -24.50 14.25
C GLU A 3 19.03 -23.34 14.07
N ALA A 4 17.73 -23.65 14.17
CA ALA A 4 16.69 -22.64 14.06
C ALA A 4 16.72 -21.69 15.25
N ILE A 5 16.64 -20.37 15.01
CA ILE A 5 16.49 -19.35 16.03
C ILE A 5 15.04 -19.27 16.53
N LEU A 6 14.09 -19.51 15.64
CA LEU A 6 12.65 -19.60 15.92
C LEU A 6 12.10 -20.86 15.24
N ASP A 7 11.43 -21.73 16.02
CA ASP A 7 10.81 -22.97 15.54
C ASP A 7 9.36 -22.99 16.02
N VAL A 8 8.43 -22.78 15.10
CA VAL A 8 6.99 -22.80 15.35
C VAL A 8 6.45 -24.16 14.94
N ARG A 9 5.76 -24.84 15.85
CA ARG A 9 5.26 -26.20 15.67
C ARG A 9 3.78 -26.28 15.93
N ASN A 10 3.02 -26.71 14.94
CA ASN A 10 1.58 -26.99 15.00
C ASN A 10 0.77 -25.89 15.72
N LEU A 11 1.11 -24.61 15.45
CA LEU A 11 0.51 -23.47 16.12
C LEU A 11 -0.95 -23.30 15.71
N GLN A 12 -1.84 -23.24 16.70
CA GLN A 12 -3.28 -23.09 16.53
C GLN A 12 -3.78 -21.85 17.28
N VAL A 13 -4.59 -21.03 16.59
CA VAL A 13 -5.20 -19.83 17.17
C VAL A 13 -6.67 -19.75 16.80
N GLU A 14 -7.50 -19.51 17.81
CA GLU A 14 -8.94 -19.37 17.65
C GLU A 14 -9.43 -18.03 18.19
N PHE A 15 -10.46 -17.47 17.51
CA PHE A 15 -11.23 -16.32 17.97
C PHE A 15 -12.65 -16.78 18.30
N THR A 16 -13.07 -16.56 19.54
CA THR A 16 -14.40 -16.94 20.01
C THR A 16 -15.34 -15.74 19.90
N GLY A 17 -16.20 -15.74 18.88
CA GLY A 17 -17.31 -14.78 18.77
C GLY A 17 -18.57 -15.28 19.47
N ASP A 18 -19.63 -14.44 19.52
CA ASP A 18 -20.88 -14.77 20.21
C ASP A 18 -21.55 -16.04 19.67
N ASP A 19 -21.46 -16.32 18.35
CA ASP A 19 -22.12 -17.44 17.71
C ASP A 19 -21.17 -18.43 16.98
N LYS A 20 -19.89 -18.10 16.84
CA LYS A 20 -18.95 -18.92 16.04
C LYS A 20 -17.53 -18.85 16.56
N ILE A 21 -16.86 -20.00 16.54
CA ILE A 21 -15.40 -20.10 16.71
C ILE A 21 -14.76 -19.99 15.33
N VAL A 22 -13.85 -19.03 15.15
CA VAL A 22 -13.08 -18.86 13.92
C VAL A 22 -11.66 -19.33 14.18
N LYS A 23 -11.24 -20.39 13.50
CA LYS A 23 -9.86 -20.85 13.50
C LYS A 23 -9.03 -19.93 12.59
N ALA A 24 -8.27 -19.04 13.20
CA ALA A 24 -7.40 -18.13 12.48
C ALA A 24 -6.09 -18.79 12.05
N LEU A 25 -5.57 -19.73 12.87
CA LEU A 25 -4.46 -20.62 12.54
C LEU A 25 -4.85 -22.06 12.86
N ASP A 26 -4.58 -22.96 11.92
CA ASP A 26 -4.93 -24.38 12.02
C ASP A 26 -3.70 -25.26 11.78
N GLY A 27 -2.80 -25.27 12.79
CA GLY A 27 -1.65 -26.16 12.82
C GLY A 27 -0.47 -25.75 11.93
N ILE A 28 -0.11 -24.46 11.91
CA ILE A 28 1.03 -23.99 11.12
C ILE A 28 2.36 -24.38 11.77
N SER A 29 3.34 -24.72 10.91
CA SER A 29 4.71 -25.05 11.33
C SER A 29 5.72 -24.47 10.36
N PHE A 30 6.78 -23.83 10.90
CA PHE A 30 7.90 -23.32 10.13
C PHE A 30 9.12 -23.09 11.01
N GLN A 31 10.30 -23.03 10.39
CA GLN A 31 11.56 -22.74 11.03
C GLN A 31 12.22 -21.53 10.40
N LEU A 32 12.86 -20.70 11.23
CA LEU A 32 13.62 -19.52 10.82
C LEU A 32 15.03 -19.62 11.40
N HIS A 33 16.04 -19.37 10.56
CA HIS A 33 17.46 -19.45 10.95
C HIS A 33 18.07 -18.04 11.05
N ARG A 34 19.20 -17.92 11.75
CA ARG A 34 19.94 -16.65 11.80
C ARG A 34 20.34 -16.20 10.39
N GLY A 35 20.19 -14.90 10.14
CA GLY A 35 20.50 -14.30 8.86
C GLY A 35 19.58 -14.73 7.71
N GLU A 36 18.47 -15.45 8.00
CA GLU A 36 17.48 -15.89 7.02
C GLU A 36 16.28 -14.93 6.99
N THR A 37 15.74 -14.68 5.81
CA THR A 37 14.48 -13.95 5.63
C THR A 37 13.37 -14.92 5.21
N LEU A 38 12.36 -15.07 6.05
CA LEU A 38 11.13 -15.80 5.75
C LEU A 38 10.04 -14.84 5.28
N GLY A 39 9.61 -14.98 4.03
CA GLY A 39 8.43 -14.30 3.52
C GLY A 39 7.15 -15.05 3.89
N ILE A 40 6.13 -14.35 4.40
CA ILE A 40 4.80 -14.91 4.62
C ILE A 40 3.81 -14.18 3.71
N VAL A 41 3.15 -14.93 2.82
CA VAL A 41 2.21 -14.39 1.82
C VAL A 41 0.85 -15.05 1.91
N GLY A 42 -0.18 -14.40 1.41
CA GLY A 42 -1.56 -14.89 1.33
C GLY A 42 -2.55 -13.74 1.32
N GLU A 43 -3.82 -14.02 1.05
CA GLU A 43 -4.90 -13.04 1.09
C GLU A 43 -5.18 -12.52 2.51
N SER A 44 -5.92 -11.41 2.60
CA SER A 44 -6.40 -10.87 3.88
C SER A 44 -7.24 -11.93 4.62
N GLY A 45 -7.03 -12.05 5.93
CA GLY A 45 -7.68 -13.08 6.73
C GLY A 45 -7.07 -14.48 6.60
N SER A 46 -5.95 -14.69 5.87
CA SER A 46 -5.27 -15.98 5.81
C SER A 46 -4.50 -16.35 7.08
N GLY A 47 -4.35 -15.43 8.05
CA GLY A 47 -3.69 -15.67 9.33
C GLY A 47 -2.29 -15.07 9.48
N LYS A 48 -1.77 -14.31 8.48
CA LYS A 48 -0.39 -13.76 8.48
C LYS A 48 -0.08 -12.91 9.72
N SER A 49 -0.84 -11.85 9.95
CA SER A 49 -0.64 -10.97 11.12
C SER A 49 -0.95 -11.68 12.44
N VAL A 50 -1.89 -12.64 12.44
CA VAL A 50 -2.18 -13.46 13.63
C VAL A 50 -0.97 -14.33 13.99
N THR A 51 -0.24 -14.84 12.99
CA THR A 51 1.02 -15.57 13.21
C THR A 51 2.06 -14.68 13.90
N ALA A 52 2.25 -13.46 13.41
CA ALA A 52 3.17 -12.49 14.02
C ALA A 52 2.76 -12.14 15.46
N LEU A 53 1.48 -11.84 15.68
CA LEU A 53 0.96 -11.51 17.02
C LEU A 53 1.04 -12.68 17.97
N ALA A 54 0.85 -13.92 17.51
CA ALA A 54 1.01 -15.12 18.34
C ALA A 54 2.46 -15.31 18.78
N VAL A 55 3.44 -15.16 17.86
CA VAL A 55 4.88 -15.22 18.18
C VAL A 55 5.26 -14.13 19.18
N MET A 56 4.70 -12.93 19.04
CA MET A 56 4.92 -11.81 19.96
C MET A 56 4.16 -11.95 21.29
N GLY A 57 3.23 -12.91 21.43
CA GLY A 57 2.34 -12.99 22.58
C GLY A 57 1.43 -11.76 22.73
N LEU A 58 1.00 -11.16 21.60
CA LEU A 58 0.18 -9.94 21.55
C LEU A 58 -1.24 -10.17 21.05
N LEU A 59 -1.71 -11.42 21.06
CA LEU A 59 -3.09 -11.73 20.70
C LEU A 59 -4.06 -11.02 21.65
N GLN A 60 -4.98 -10.25 21.08
CA GLN A 60 -6.03 -9.57 21.86
C GLN A 60 -7.25 -10.49 22.03
N SER A 61 -7.90 -10.41 23.20
CA SER A 61 -9.20 -11.04 23.40
C SER A 61 -10.20 -10.59 22.32
N PRO A 62 -11.00 -11.52 21.74
CA PRO A 62 -11.24 -12.91 22.14
C PRO A 62 -10.29 -13.95 21.51
N GLY A 63 -9.16 -13.54 20.91
CA GLY A 63 -8.16 -14.44 20.31
C GLY A 63 -7.32 -15.16 21.37
N ARG A 64 -7.09 -16.46 21.20
CA ARG A 64 -6.26 -17.27 22.07
C ARG A 64 -5.49 -18.35 21.31
N VAL A 65 -4.30 -18.68 21.76
CA VAL A 65 -3.57 -19.86 21.31
C VAL A 65 -4.24 -21.09 21.93
N THR A 66 -4.65 -22.04 21.10
CA THR A 66 -5.33 -23.28 21.54
C THR A 66 -4.44 -24.50 21.46
N GLY A 67 -3.28 -24.42 20.78
CA GLY A 67 -2.33 -25.51 20.67
C GLY A 67 -1.06 -25.12 19.95
N GLY A 68 -0.07 -25.99 20.02
CA GLY A 68 1.24 -25.82 19.38
C GLY A 68 2.32 -25.31 20.32
N GLU A 69 3.50 -25.05 19.76
CA GLU A 69 4.70 -24.63 20.48
C GLU A 69 5.42 -23.54 19.68
N ILE A 70 6.07 -22.60 20.38
CA ILE A 70 6.93 -21.57 19.81
C ILE A 70 8.28 -21.60 20.51
N TRP A 71 9.24 -22.28 19.91
CA TRP A 71 10.59 -22.41 20.47
C TRP A 71 11.48 -21.28 19.99
N PHE A 72 12.09 -20.56 20.92
CA PHE A 72 13.05 -19.49 20.66
C PHE A 72 14.42 -19.84 21.26
N ARG A 73 15.49 -19.55 20.52
CA ARG A 73 16.88 -19.82 20.93
C ARG A 73 17.74 -18.57 20.71
N ALA A 74 18.12 -17.89 21.77
CA ALA A 74 18.93 -16.67 21.68
C ALA A 74 20.39 -16.93 21.25
N ASN A 75 20.99 -18.07 21.67
CA ASN A 75 22.38 -18.43 21.39
C ASN A 75 22.46 -19.82 20.77
N GLU A 76 23.39 -20.04 19.82
CA GLU A 76 23.56 -21.34 19.15
C GLU A 76 23.79 -22.52 20.11
N ASN A 77 24.49 -22.29 21.25
CA ASN A 77 24.72 -23.28 22.29
C ASN A 77 23.74 -23.16 23.49
N GLY A 78 22.74 -22.28 23.38
CA GLY A 78 21.75 -22.04 24.44
C GLY A 78 20.59 -23.02 24.41
N THR A 79 19.92 -23.18 25.54
CA THR A 79 18.70 -23.99 25.65
C THR A 79 17.57 -23.23 24.92
N ALA A 80 16.85 -23.92 24.04
CA ALA A 80 15.63 -23.36 23.45
C ALA A 80 14.53 -23.26 24.51
N ILE A 81 13.76 -22.22 24.48
CA ILE A 81 12.64 -21.98 25.41
C ILE A 81 11.32 -21.93 24.62
N ASN A 82 10.27 -22.50 25.19
CA ASN A 82 8.93 -22.39 24.62
C ASN A 82 8.27 -21.11 25.12
N LEU A 83 8.09 -20.12 24.23
CA LEU A 83 7.52 -18.80 24.56
C LEU A 83 6.08 -18.90 25.07
N LEU A 84 5.33 -19.93 24.68
CA LEU A 84 3.94 -20.12 25.11
C LEU A 84 3.80 -20.61 26.54
N GLU A 85 4.87 -21.20 27.13
CA GLU A 85 4.89 -21.69 28.48
C GLU A 85 5.38 -20.66 29.50
N LEU A 86 5.95 -19.54 29.02
CA LEU A 86 6.46 -18.49 29.88
C LEU A 86 5.33 -17.64 30.47
N PRO A 87 5.48 -17.20 31.74
CA PRO A 87 4.61 -16.17 32.31
C PRO A 87 4.65 -14.87 31.49
N ALA A 88 3.55 -14.12 31.49
CA ALA A 88 3.44 -12.88 30.71
C ALA A 88 4.55 -11.86 31.01
N GLU A 89 5.04 -11.84 32.26
CA GLU A 89 6.13 -10.96 32.71
C GLU A 89 7.47 -11.37 32.09
N GLU A 90 7.73 -12.65 31.93
CA GLU A 90 8.96 -13.15 31.30
C GLU A 90 8.94 -12.97 29.78
N VAL A 91 7.79 -13.17 29.11
CA VAL A 91 7.65 -12.90 27.67
C VAL A 91 7.99 -11.44 27.34
N GLN A 92 7.69 -10.50 28.27
CA GLN A 92 8.03 -9.08 28.07
C GLN A 92 9.54 -8.81 27.97
N LEU A 93 10.40 -9.68 28.53
CA LEU A 93 11.85 -9.53 28.43
C LEU A 93 12.35 -9.80 27.01
N TYR A 94 11.73 -10.76 26.32
CA TYR A 94 12.05 -11.10 24.93
C TYR A 94 11.41 -10.12 23.94
N ARG A 95 10.22 -9.62 24.26
CA ARG A 95 9.46 -8.70 23.42
C ARG A 95 10.10 -7.31 23.40
N GLY A 96 10.55 -6.87 22.22
CA GLY A 96 11.27 -5.60 22.01
C GLY A 96 12.77 -5.69 22.32
N GLY A 97 13.22 -6.71 23.06
CA GLY A 97 14.63 -7.04 23.28
C GLY A 97 15.17 -7.94 22.16
N ASP A 98 14.87 -9.24 22.27
CA ASP A 98 15.36 -10.26 21.33
C ASP A 98 14.45 -10.46 20.12
N ILE A 99 13.14 -10.27 20.26
CA ILE A 99 12.15 -10.36 19.19
C ILE A 99 11.42 -9.02 19.10
N ALA A 100 11.55 -8.34 17.97
CA ALA A 100 10.91 -7.05 17.73
C ALA A 100 9.93 -7.13 16.56
N MET A 101 8.97 -6.20 16.53
CA MET A 101 7.95 -6.15 15.49
C MET A 101 7.77 -4.74 14.95
N ILE A 102 7.65 -4.62 13.63
CA ILE A 102 7.17 -3.46 12.90
C ILE A 102 5.72 -3.73 12.53
N PHE A 103 4.81 -2.88 13.01
CA PHE A 103 3.36 -3.01 12.77
C PHE A 103 2.95 -2.41 11.44
N GLN A 104 1.81 -2.85 10.92
CA GLN A 104 1.28 -2.51 9.61
C GLN A 104 1.05 -1.00 9.40
N GLU A 105 0.53 -0.28 10.41
CA GLU A 105 0.19 1.14 10.31
C GLU A 105 1.05 2.01 11.23
N PRO A 106 2.01 2.79 10.68
CA PRO A 106 2.85 3.67 11.50
C PRO A 106 2.08 4.73 12.29
N MET A 107 1.00 5.26 11.72
CA MET A 107 0.20 6.31 12.36
C MET A 107 -0.58 5.82 13.59
N SER A 108 -0.99 4.57 13.61
CA SER A 108 -1.69 3.97 14.76
C SER A 108 -0.72 3.38 15.79
N SER A 109 0.51 3.08 15.38
CA SER A 109 1.54 2.46 16.22
C SER A 109 2.34 3.48 17.04
N LEU A 110 2.49 4.72 16.53
CA LEU A 110 3.15 5.80 17.24
C LEU A 110 2.13 6.64 18.00
N ASN A 111 2.47 7.00 19.24
CA ASN A 111 1.62 7.87 20.05
C ASN A 111 1.70 9.32 19.55
N PRO A 112 0.59 9.92 19.05
CA PRO A 112 0.62 11.24 18.42
C PRO A 112 0.90 12.41 19.37
N VAL A 113 0.78 12.20 20.68
CA VAL A 113 0.99 13.26 21.69
C VAL A 113 2.42 13.31 22.26
N TYR A 114 3.27 12.33 21.89
CA TYR A 114 4.69 12.33 22.24
C TYR A 114 5.57 12.54 21.01
N ASN A 115 6.70 13.24 21.20
CA ASN A 115 7.68 13.41 20.14
C ASN A 115 8.45 12.09 19.87
N ILE A 116 9.16 12.02 18.75
CA ILE A 116 9.87 10.82 18.32
C ILE A 116 11.00 10.47 19.29
N GLY A 117 11.72 11.49 19.80
CA GLY A 117 12.83 11.31 20.73
C GLY A 117 12.38 10.63 22.00
N PHE A 118 11.22 11.03 22.56
CA PHE A 118 10.65 10.38 23.74
C PHE A 118 10.36 8.90 23.49
N GLN A 119 9.65 8.58 22.41
CA GLN A 119 9.23 7.21 22.12
C GLN A 119 10.41 6.26 21.84
N LEU A 120 11.44 6.76 21.14
CA LEU A 120 12.67 5.99 20.91
C LEU A 120 13.46 5.76 22.20
N THR A 121 13.63 6.80 23.03
CA THR A 121 14.38 6.67 24.30
C THR A 121 13.65 5.80 25.30
N GLU A 122 12.31 5.85 25.36
CA GLU A 122 11.49 4.99 26.21
C GLU A 122 11.70 3.51 25.85
N ALA A 123 11.65 3.16 24.56
CA ALA A 123 11.88 1.79 24.08
C ALA A 123 13.30 1.28 24.49
N ILE A 124 14.32 2.12 24.39
CA ILE A 124 15.69 1.77 24.78
C ILE A 124 15.80 1.57 26.29
N LEU A 125 15.30 2.50 27.10
CA LEU A 125 15.38 2.47 28.56
C LEU A 125 14.59 1.31 29.17
N ARG A 126 13.57 0.79 28.46
CA ARG A 126 12.81 -0.37 28.91
C ARG A 126 13.66 -1.65 28.98
N HIS A 127 14.62 -1.80 28.06
CA HIS A 127 15.43 -3.01 27.90
C HIS A 127 16.89 -2.86 28.30
N GLN A 128 17.38 -1.62 28.47
CA GLN A 128 18.78 -1.34 28.77
C GLN A 128 18.89 -0.50 30.03
N ASN A 129 19.77 -0.92 30.93
CA ASN A 129 20.07 -0.15 32.16
C ASN A 129 21.14 0.90 31.88
N ILE A 130 20.77 1.99 31.19
CA ILE A 130 21.62 3.10 30.82
C ILE A 130 20.97 4.44 31.21
N SER A 131 21.75 5.51 31.19
CA SER A 131 21.24 6.85 31.46
C SER A 131 20.35 7.37 30.30
N ALA A 132 19.44 8.31 30.63
CA ALA A 132 18.61 8.98 29.60
C ALA A 132 19.44 9.68 28.52
N ALA A 133 20.63 10.21 28.88
CA ALA A 133 21.53 10.83 27.92
C ALA A 133 22.13 9.82 26.93
N GLU A 134 22.54 8.66 27.42
CA GLU A 134 23.04 7.56 26.57
C GLU A 134 21.91 6.99 25.69
N ALA A 135 20.71 6.80 26.22
CA ALA A 135 19.55 6.39 25.44
C ALA A 135 19.23 7.38 24.31
N ARG A 136 19.34 8.69 24.59
CA ARG A 136 19.16 9.74 23.56
C ARG A 136 20.24 9.68 22.48
N GLN A 137 21.50 9.43 22.83
CA GLN A 137 22.58 9.23 21.86
C GLN A 137 22.34 7.97 20.99
N GLN A 138 21.92 6.88 21.61
CA GLN A 138 21.55 5.66 20.86
C GLN A 138 20.37 5.93 19.92
N ALA A 139 19.33 6.67 20.35
CA ALA A 139 18.21 7.04 19.51
C ALA A 139 18.66 7.82 18.26
N ILE A 140 19.59 8.80 18.43
CA ILE A 140 20.19 9.52 17.29
C ILE A 140 20.91 8.55 16.36
N ALA A 141 21.74 7.64 16.89
CA ALA A 141 22.47 6.66 16.08
C ALA A 141 21.51 5.76 15.28
N ARG A 142 20.39 5.30 15.88
CA ARG A 142 19.37 4.53 15.18
C ARG A 142 18.69 5.32 14.07
N LEU A 143 18.39 6.60 14.28
CA LEU A 143 17.83 7.48 13.24
C LEU A 143 18.81 7.70 12.07
N GLN A 144 20.12 7.73 12.35
CA GLN A 144 21.16 7.79 11.31
C GLN A 144 21.25 6.47 10.55
N GLU A 145 21.21 5.34 11.25
CA GLU A 145 21.27 3.99 10.66
C GLU A 145 20.08 3.73 9.71
N VAL A 146 18.86 4.15 10.07
CA VAL A 146 17.70 4.06 9.18
C VAL A 146 17.65 5.17 8.12
N LYS A 147 18.71 5.98 7.99
CA LYS A 147 18.85 7.05 6.98
C LYS A 147 17.73 8.11 7.07
N LEU A 148 17.11 8.28 8.24
CA LEU A 148 16.20 9.40 8.51
C LEU A 148 16.98 10.65 8.88
N LEU A 149 18.08 10.47 9.56
CA LEU A 149 19.03 11.51 9.93
C LEU A 149 20.33 11.29 9.15
N LYS A 150 20.88 12.36 8.57
CA LYS A 150 22.16 12.30 7.87
C LYS A 150 23.32 12.10 8.86
N SER A 151 24.44 11.56 8.39
CA SER A 151 25.65 11.49 9.21
C SER A 151 26.15 12.89 9.61
N ASP A 152 26.92 12.97 10.69
CA ASP A 152 27.46 14.23 11.18
C ASP A 152 28.27 14.96 10.11
N GLU A 153 29.05 14.20 9.31
CA GLU A 153 29.82 14.72 8.18
C GLU A 153 28.91 15.31 7.09
N GLN A 154 27.85 14.61 6.73
CA GLN A 154 26.90 15.09 5.72
C GLN A 154 26.15 16.35 6.18
N ILE A 155 25.79 16.41 7.46
CA ILE A 155 25.16 17.60 8.05
C ILE A 155 26.14 18.77 8.04
N LYS A 156 27.43 18.57 8.45
CA LYS A 156 28.49 19.57 8.37
C LYS A 156 28.66 20.11 6.96
N GLN A 157 28.79 19.21 5.96
CA GLN A 157 28.95 19.60 4.56
C GLN A 157 27.74 20.42 4.05
N GLN A 158 26.52 20.04 4.43
CA GLN A 158 25.32 20.79 4.07
C GLN A 158 25.35 22.22 4.65
N TYR A 159 25.74 22.37 5.90
CA TYR A 159 25.87 23.70 6.52
C TYR A 159 26.99 24.52 5.87
N LEU A 160 28.15 23.93 5.59
CA LEU A 160 29.27 24.59 4.90
C LEU A 160 28.86 25.05 3.50
N HIS A 161 28.20 24.22 2.73
CA HIS A 161 27.69 24.56 1.40
C HIS A 161 26.68 25.72 1.47
N THR A 162 25.72 25.65 2.40
CA THR A 162 24.73 26.73 2.58
C THR A 162 25.38 28.04 3.01
N TRP A 163 26.40 27.96 3.86
CA TRP A 163 27.17 29.13 4.33
C TRP A 163 27.95 29.79 3.20
N GLN A 164 28.63 29.00 2.36
CA GLN A 164 29.41 29.52 1.22
C GLN A 164 28.54 30.26 0.19
N HIS A 165 27.27 29.88 0.06
CA HIS A 165 26.30 30.48 -0.88
C HIS A 165 25.46 31.59 -0.21
N SER A 166 25.66 31.89 1.05
CA SER A 166 24.99 32.99 1.75
C SER A 166 25.82 34.30 1.67
N SER A 167 25.14 35.43 1.85
CA SER A 167 25.76 36.76 1.86
C SER A 167 26.86 36.96 2.94
N PHE A 168 27.07 35.97 3.82
CA PHE A 168 28.07 35.95 4.87
C PHE A 168 29.30 35.10 4.52
N GLY A 169 29.45 34.63 3.29
CA GLY A 169 30.45 33.65 2.84
C GLY A 169 31.93 34.09 2.88
N SER A 170 32.27 35.27 3.45
CA SER A 170 33.65 35.73 3.60
C SER A 170 34.31 35.37 4.94
N THR A 171 33.57 34.78 5.87
CA THR A 171 34.10 34.38 7.19
C THR A 171 34.10 32.88 7.36
N THR A 172 35.23 32.29 7.77
CA THR A 172 35.31 30.86 8.14
C THR A 172 34.42 30.57 9.33
N ILE A 173 33.54 29.53 9.20
CA ILE A 173 32.76 29.04 10.36
C ILE A 173 33.73 28.41 11.35
N ASP A 174 33.67 28.85 12.62
CA ASP A 174 34.33 28.19 13.73
C ASP A 174 33.80 26.76 13.90
N GLU A 175 34.69 25.78 14.08
CA GLU A 175 34.36 24.36 14.22
C GLU A 175 33.40 24.11 15.40
N HIS A 176 33.55 24.86 16.48
CA HIS A 176 32.67 24.77 17.64
C HIS A 176 31.22 25.20 17.30
N LYS A 177 31.07 26.25 16.49
CA LYS A 177 29.76 26.71 16.00
C LYS A 177 29.14 25.70 15.06
N LEU A 178 29.95 25.07 14.20
CA LEU A 178 29.49 24.02 13.29
C LEU A 178 28.99 22.79 14.06
N LEU A 179 29.73 22.32 15.07
CA LEU A 179 29.29 21.21 15.94
C LEU A 179 27.99 21.54 16.67
N LYS A 180 27.83 22.76 17.16
CA LYS A 180 26.57 23.19 17.78
C LYS A 180 25.41 23.15 16.82
N LEU A 181 25.57 23.56 15.56
CA LEU A 181 24.56 23.49 14.53
C LEU A 181 24.18 22.04 14.19
N VAL A 182 25.18 21.14 14.10
CA VAL A 182 24.93 19.69 13.87
C VAL A 182 24.10 19.12 15.01
N ASN A 183 24.44 19.40 16.26
CA ASN A 183 23.67 18.90 17.40
C ASN A 183 22.26 19.49 17.44
N GLN A 184 22.09 20.78 17.16
CA GLN A 184 20.77 21.40 17.05
C GLN A 184 19.92 20.76 15.95
N HIS A 185 20.52 20.39 14.82
CA HIS A 185 19.82 19.70 13.73
C HIS A 185 19.31 18.31 14.16
N LYS A 186 20.14 17.53 14.87
CA LYS A 186 19.77 16.24 15.42
C LYS A 186 18.63 16.35 16.42
N GLU A 187 18.75 17.29 17.36
CA GLU A 187 17.72 17.56 18.36
C GLU A 187 16.39 17.98 17.72
N ALA A 188 16.43 18.83 16.70
CA ALA A 188 15.22 19.28 16.00
C ALA A 188 14.40 18.13 15.36
N ILE A 189 15.06 17.02 15.00
CA ILE A 189 14.36 15.83 14.49
C ILE A 189 13.72 15.04 15.63
N LEU A 190 14.42 14.87 16.74
CA LEU A 190 13.89 14.17 17.92
C LEU A 190 12.67 14.87 18.52
N GLU A 191 12.61 16.20 18.43
CA GLU A 191 11.49 17.00 18.94
C GLU A 191 10.26 17.01 18.02
N ARG A 192 10.32 16.40 16.83
CA ARG A 192 9.17 16.28 15.94
C ARG A 192 8.15 15.27 16.47
N TYR A 193 6.88 15.58 16.19
CA TYR A 193 5.76 14.71 16.46
C TYR A 193 5.44 13.85 15.22
N PRO A 194 4.79 12.68 15.38
CA PRO A 194 4.46 11.80 14.26
C PRO A 194 3.75 12.51 13.11
N HIS A 195 2.76 13.36 13.39
CA HIS A 195 1.99 14.09 12.38
C HIS A 195 2.81 15.11 11.55
N GLN A 196 4.05 15.40 11.92
CA GLN A 196 4.96 16.30 11.22
C GLN A 196 5.88 15.56 10.23
N LEU A 197 5.74 14.25 10.11
CA LEU A 197 6.56 13.39 9.25
C LEU A 197 5.74 12.82 8.09
N SER A 198 6.43 12.57 6.97
CA SER A 198 5.85 11.81 5.87
C SER A 198 5.71 10.32 6.22
N GLY A 199 4.87 9.56 5.47
CA GLY A 199 4.69 8.13 5.68
C GLY A 199 6.00 7.34 5.68
N GLY A 200 6.89 7.58 4.73
CA GLY A 200 8.20 6.93 4.66
C GLY A 200 9.15 7.34 5.80
N GLN A 201 9.03 8.58 6.31
CA GLN A 201 9.78 9.01 7.50
C GLN A 201 9.25 8.34 8.77
N LEU A 202 7.93 8.22 8.93
CA LEU A 202 7.30 7.50 10.03
C LEU A 202 7.72 6.02 10.03
N GLN A 203 7.74 5.40 8.86
CA GLN A 203 8.18 4.01 8.72
C GLN A 203 9.63 3.82 9.16
N ARG A 204 10.53 4.75 8.80
CA ARG A 204 11.92 4.73 9.27
C ARG A 204 12.02 4.90 10.79
N VAL A 205 11.17 5.72 11.41
CA VAL A 205 11.07 5.82 12.88
C VAL A 205 10.66 4.49 13.49
N MET A 206 9.63 3.82 12.94
CA MET A 206 9.19 2.50 13.40
C MET A 206 10.30 1.46 13.30
N ILE A 207 11.03 1.45 12.18
CA ILE A 207 12.20 0.56 12.02
C ILE A 207 13.25 0.88 13.06
N ALA A 208 13.59 2.18 13.29
CA ALA A 208 14.56 2.60 14.29
C ALA A 208 14.17 2.14 15.71
N MET A 209 12.88 2.22 16.07
CA MET A 209 12.36 1.72 17.33
C MET A 209 12.53 0.19 17.43
N ALA A 210 12.12 -0.55 16.41
CA ALA A 210 12.19 -2.00 16.39
C ALA A 210 13.63 -2.53 16.52
N ILE A 211 14.61 -1.85 15.89
CA ILE A 211 16.03 -2.26 15.96
C ILE A 211 16.80 -1.66 17.13
N SER A 212 16.16 -0.86 18.00
CA SER A 212 16.84 -0.09 19.04
C SER A 212 17.57 -0.96 20.05
N CYS A 213 17.03 -2.13 20.35
CA CYS A 213 17.60 -3.09 21.30
C CYS A 213 18.41 -4.24 20.65
N ASN A 214 18.76 -4.12 19.35
CA ASN A 214 19.49 -5.13 18.58
C ASN A 214 18.80 -6.51 18.58
N PRO A 215 17.55 -6.62 18.13
CA PRO A 215 16.82 -7.87 18.16
C PRO A 215 17.49 -8.95 17.31
N LEU A 216 17.33 -10.20 17.71
CA LEU A 216 17.77 -11.37 16.96
C LEU A 216 16.77 -11.77 15.88
N VAL A 217 15.48 -11.50 16.14
CA VAL A 217 14.37 -11.73 15.20
C VAL A 217 13.60 -10.42 15.02
N LEU A 218 13.44 -9.98 13.78
CA LEU A 218 12.57 -8.88 13.42
C LEU A 218 11.36 -9.40 12.63
N ILE A 219 10.16 -9.07 13.09
CA ILE A 219 8.92 -9.34 12.39
C ILE A 219 8.45 -8.04 11.74
N ALA A 220 8.34 -8.01 10.43
CA ALA A 220 7.85 -6.85 9.68
C ALA A 220 6.48 -7.20 9.06
N ASP A 221 5.41 -6.72 9.71
CA ASP A 221 4.03 -6.97 9.25
C ASP A 221 3.60 -5.85 8.32
N GLU A 222 3.60 -6.15 7.03
CA GLU A 222 3.28 -5.23 5.93
C GLU A 222 3.98 -3.86 6.03
N PRO A 223 5.31 -3.82 6.18
CA PRO A 223 6.04 -2.59 6.52
C PRO A 223 6.07 -1.54 5.40
N THR A 224 5.55 -1.85 4.23
CA THR A 224 5.55 -0.99 3.04
C THR A 224 4.16 -0.60 2.57
N THR A 225 3.11 -1.02 3.28
CA THR A 225 1.72 -0.69 2.94
C THR A 225 1.50 0.83 3.01
N ALA A 226 0.77 1.37 2.04
CA ALA A 226 0.50 2.80 1.84
C ALA A 226 1.73 3.68 1.54
N LEU A 227 2.87 3.09 1.15
CA LEU A 227 4.04 3.80 0.65
C LEU A 227 4.07 3.74 -0.88
N ASP A 228 4.62 4.77 -1.52
CA ASP A 228 4.88 4.74 -2.96
C ASP A 228 6.04 3.80 -3.32
N VAL A 229 6.10 3.37 -4.58
CA VAL A 229 7.04 2.34 -5.07
C VAL A 229 8.50 2.71 -4.81
N THR A 230 8.86 4.00 -4.91
CA THR A 230 10.25 4.46 -4.68
C THR A 230 10.62 4.39 -3.21
N VAL A 231 9.72 4.78 -2.31
CA VAL A 231 9.91 4.65 -0.87
C VAL A 231 9.90 3.18 -0.44
N GLN A 232 9.00 2.35 -1.00
CA GLN A 232 8.98 0.90 -0.76
C GLN A 232 10.35 0.28 -1.07
N ALA A 233 10.91 0.54 -2.26
CA ALA A 233 12.23 0.02 -2.64
C ALA A 233 13.32 0.42 -1.63
N THR A 234 13.32 1.69 -1.18
CA THR A 234 14.31 2.16 -0.19
C THR A 234 14.14 1.54 1.19
N ILE A 235 12.92 1.19 1.60
CA ILE A 235 12.66 0.47 2.87
C ILE A 235 13.09 -1.00 2.77
N ILE A 236 12.85 -1.66 1.64
CA ILE A 236 13.31 -3.03 1.40
C ILE A 236 14.84 -3.10 1.45
N ASP A 237 15.53 -2.19 0.73
CA ASP A 237 16.99 -2.12 0.75
C ASP A 237 17.53 -1.86 2.16
N LEU A 238 16.88 -0.98 2.93
CA LEU A 238 17.24 -0.72 4.32
C LEU A 238 17.09 -1.97 5.19
N LEU A 239 15.98 -2.70 5.09
CA LEU A 239 15.76 -3.93 5.87
C LEU A 239 16.79 -5.02 5.52
N ARG A 240 17.18 -5.14 4.25
CA ARG A 240 18.26 -6.05 3.83
C ARG A 240 19.61 -5.64 4.41
N GLU A 241 19.98 -4.35 4.33
CA GLU A 241 21.21 -3.83 4.92
C GLU A 241 21.27 -4.13 6.42
N LEU A 242 20.16 -3.89 7.14
CA LEU A 242 20.06 -4.14 8.57
C LEU A 242 20.14 -5.65 8.90
N GLN A 243 19.45 -6.49 8.13
CA GLN A 243 19.46 -7.93 8.28
C GLN A 243 20.88 -8.49 8.10
N ALA A 244 21.57 -8.08 7.02
CA ALA A 244 22.93 -8.54 6.71
C ALA A 244 23.96 -8.03 7.72
N SER A 245 23.89 -6.73 8.12
CA SER A 245 24.88 -6.13 9.03
C SER A 245 24.78 -6.64 10.48
N ARG A 246 23.61 -7.14 10.89
CA ARG A 246 23.32 -7.58 12.25
C ARG A 246 23.17 -9.09 12.40
N ASP A 247 23.28 -9.85 11.30
CA ASP A 247 22.98 -11.29 11.23
C ASP A 247 21.62 -11.63 11.86
N MET A 248 20.65 -10.72 11.65
CA MET A 248 19.31 -10.77 12.22
C MET A 248 18.42 -11.65 11.36
N ALA A 249 17.58 -12.48 11.96
CA ALA A 249 16.53 -13.21 11.26
C ALA A 249 15.33 -12.29 11.00
N LEU A 250 14.73 -12.37 9.80
CA LEU A 250 13.61 -11.51 9.41
C LEU A 250 12.40 -12.36 9.01
N ILE A 251 11.24 -12.08 9.62
CA ILE A 251 9.93 -12.50 9.10
C ILE A 251 9.33 -11.30 8.38
N PHE A 252 9.14 -11.41 7.08
CA PHE A 252 8.59 -10.35 6.26
C PHE A 252 7.21 -10.75 5.73
N ILE A 253 6.17 -10.10 6.26
CA ILE A 253 4.78 -10.33 5.85
C ILE A 253 4.38 -9.29 4.82
N SER A 254 3.84 -9.73 3.70
CA SER A 254 3.29 -8.85 2.68
C SER A 254 2.22 -9.57 1.85
N HIS A 255 1.29 -8.80 1.32
CA HIS A 255 0.38 -9.26 0.26
C HIS A 255 1.01 -9.05 -1.14
N ASP A 256 2.08 -8.25 -1.27
CA ASP A 256 2.79 -8.06 -2.55
C ASP A 256 3.89 -9.12 -2.74
N LEU A 257 3.58 -10.07 -3.62
CA LEU A 257 4.50 -11.14 -4.01
C LEU A 257 5.80 -10.63 -4.64
N GLY A 258 5.78 -9.48 -5.33
CA GLY A 258 6.98 -8.90 -5.92
C GLY A 258 7.98 -8.46 -4.86
N LEU A 259 7.51 -7.86 -3.76
CA LEU A 259 8.36 -7.48 -2.63
C LEU A 259 8.94 -8.71 -1.92
N ILE A 260 8.10 -9.75 -1.72
CA ILE A 260 8.57 -11.02 -1.14
C ILE A 260 9.64 -11.66 -2.02
N ALA A 261 9.43 -11.72 -3.33
CA ALA A 261 10.41 -12.28 -4.26
C ALA A 261 11.77 -11.54 -4.21
N GLU A 262 11.74 -10.26 -3.85
CA GLU A 262 12.97 -9.47 -3.71
C GLU A 262 13.71 -9.70 -2.41
N ILE A 263 13.03 -9.91 -1.27
CA ILE A 263 13.67 -9.92 0.05
C ILE A 263 13.80 -11.32 0.67
N ALA A 264 12.88 -12.25 0.37
CA ALA A 264 12.80 -13.52 1.06
C ALA A 264 13.77 -14.58 0.51
N ASP A 265 14.33 -15.41 1.41
CA ASP A 265 15.05 -16.64 1.09
C ASP A 265 14.07 -17.80 0.95
N LYS A 266 13.12 -17.93 1.87
CA LYS A 266 12.03 -18.91 1.86
C LYS A 266 10.68 -18.21 1.93
N VAL A 267 9.66 -18.87 1.42
CA VAL A 267 8.29 -18.34 1.42
C VAL A 267 7.32 -19.37 1.99
N ALA A 268 6.50 -18.91 2.94
CA ALA A 268 5.34 -19.62 3.44
C ALA A 268 4.07 -19.01 2.82
N VAL A 269 3.37 -19.77 2.02
CA VAL A 269 2.10 -19.35 1.41
C VAL A 269 0.96 -19.78 2.34
N MET A 270 0.23 -18.81 2.87
CA MET A 270 -0.88 -19.04 3.80
C MET A 270 -2.23 -18.92 3.13
N TYR A 271 -3.10 -19.88 3.37
CA TYR A 271 -4.48 -19.89 2.93
C TYR A 271 -5.40 -20.41 4.04
N ARG A 272 -6.38 -19.60 4.47
CA ARG A 272 -7.37 -19.94 5.50
C ARG A 272 -6.77 -20.56 6.76
N GLY A 273 -5.73 -19.94 7.30
CA GLY A 273 -5.08 -20.35 8.55
C GLY A 273 -4.08 -21.50 8.42
N LYS A 274 -3.81 -22.01 7.21
CA LYS A 274 -2.85 -23.09 6.95
C LYS A 274 -1.71 -22.61 6.05
N ILE A 275 -0.51 -23.18 6.23
CA ILE A 275 0.56 -23.08 5.25
C ILE A 275 0.30 -24.14 4.18
N VAL A 276 -0.01 -23.70 2.97
CA VAL A 276 -0.34 -24.60 1.84
C VAL A 276 0.87 -24.93 0.97
N GLU A 277 1.89 -24.07 1.01
CA GLU A 277 3.15 -24.30 0.33
C GLU A 277 4.29 -23.60 1.10
N PHE A 278 5.44 -24.27 1.25
CA PHE A 278 6.61 -23.76 1.97
C PHE A 278 7.88 -24.23 1.23
N GLU A 279 8.59 -23.31 0.61
CA GLU A 279 9.76 -23.59 -0.22
C GLU A 279 10.68 -22.38 -0.37
N ASP A 280 11.86 -22.59 -1.01
CA ASP A 280 12.72 -21.50 -1.42
C ASP A 280 11.96 -20.51 -2.31
N ALA A 281 12.17 -19.21 -2.11
CA ALA A 281 11.47 -18.15 -2.84
C ALA A 281 11.56 -18.36 -4.37
N ILE A 282 12.75 -18.71 -4.88
CA ILE A 282 12.96 -18.96 -6.31
C ILE A 282 12.04 -20.05 -6.85
N LYS A 283 11.80 -21.12 -6.07
CA LYS A 283 10.95 -22.23 -6.50
C LYS A 283 9.47 -21.83 -6.48
N ILE A 284 9.02 -21.12 -5.43
CA ILE A 284 7.64 -20.64 -5.31
C ILE A 284 7.26 -19.76 -6.51
N PHE A 285 8.15 -18.85 -6.92
CA PHE A 285 7.86 -17.94 -8.04
C PHE A 285 8.09 -18.56 -9.43
N ALA A 286 9.00 -19.54 -9.56
CA ALA A 286 9.29 -20.15 -10.85
C ALA A 286 8.41 -21.36 -11.17
N ASN A 287 8.01 -22.14 -10.18
CA ASN A 287 7.28 -23.39 -10.35
C ASN A 287 6.41 -23.70 -9.13
N PRO A 288 5.39 -22.87 -8.84
CA PRO A 288 4.46 -23.11 -7.75
C PRO A 288 3.71 -24.43 -7.94
N GLN A 289 3.53 -25.20 -6.87
CA GLN A 289 2.88 -26.51 -6.93
C GLN A 289 1.42 -26.44 -6.54
N HIS A 290 1.11 -25.71 -5.46
CA HIS A 290 -0.26 -25.62 -4.97
C HIS A 290 -1.13 -24.73 -5.86
N PRO A 291 -2.39 -25.12 -6.20
CA PRO A 291 -3.27 -24.34 -7.07
C PRO A 291 -3.48 -22.89 -6.60
N TYR A 292 -3.59 -22.69 -5.29
CA TYR A 292 -3.70 -21.35 -4.70
C TYR A 292 -2.47 -20.49 -5.01
N THR A 293 -1.26 -21.05 -4.83
CA THR A 293 -0.01 -20.34 -5.11
C THR A 293 0.11 -19.99 -6.60
N LYS A 294 -0.27 -20.94 -7.49
CA LYS A 294 -0.34 -20.69 -8.94
C LYS A 294 -1.23 -19.50 -9.26
N GLY A 295 -2.44 -19.51 -8.71
CA GLY A 295 -3.40 -18.43 -8.88
C GLY A 295 -2.89 -17.10 -8.33
N LEU A 296 -2.30 -17.11 -7.13
CA LEU A 296 -1.78 -15.92 -6.49
C LEU A 296 -0.64 -15.26 -7.28
N VAL A 297 0.27 -16.07 -7.85
CA VAL A 297 1.37 -15.59 -8.72
C VAL A 297 0.84 -15.05 -10.04
N ALA A 298 -0.19 -15.70 -10.63
CA ALA A 298 -0.75 -15.34 -11.93
C ALA A 298 -1.69 -14.12 -11.89
N CYS A 299 -2.28 -13.79 -10.73
CA CYS A 299 -3.20 -12.66 -10.57
C CYS A 299 -2.54 -11.29 -10.81
N ARG A 300 -1.22 -11.19 -10.71
CA ARG A 300 -0.51 -9.92 -10.78
C ARG A 300 -0.36 -9.46 -12.24
N PRO A 301 -0.74 -8.20 -12.57
CA PRO A 301 -0.39 -7.62 -13.85
C PRO A 301 1.14 -7.56 -13.99
N THR A 302 1.66 -7.92 -15.15
CA THR A 302 3.09 -7.87 -15.45
C THR A 302 3.38 -6.81 -16.51
N LEU A 303 4.58 -6.24 -16.46
CA LEU A 303 4.99 -5.23 -17.44
C LEU A 303 5.22 -5.80 -18.84
N ASN A 304 5.51 -7.11 -18.94
CA ASN A 304 5.91 -7.77 -20.18
C ASN A 304 4.71 -8.29 -21.00
N ARG A 305 3.52 -8.35 -20.40
CA ARG A 305 2.28 -8.86 -21.05
C ARG A 305 1.15 -7.84 -20.93
N CYS A 306 0.24 -7.87 -21.87
CA CYS A 306 -0.99 -7.08 -21.86
C CYS A 306 -2.19 -8.03 -22.07
N PRO A 307 -2.56 -8.85 -21.07
CA PRO A 307 -3.67 -9.79 -21.22
C PRO A 307 -4.99 -9.02 -21.28
N ARG A 308 -5.95 -9.54 -22.04
CA ARG A 308 -7.32 -8.96 -22.12
C ARG A 308 -8.02 -9.00 -20.77
N LYS A 309 -7.73 -10.04 -19.98
CA LYS A 309 -8.29 -10.29 -18.64
C LYS A 309 -7.21 -10.87 -17.75
N LEU A 310 -7.12 -10.41 -16.51
CA LEU A 310 -6.25 -11.00 -15.51
C LEU A 310 -6.83 -12.33 -15.01
N LEU A 311 -5.98 -13.33 -14.88
CA LEU A 311 -6.36 -14.57 -14.18
C LEU A 311 -6.57 -14.28 -12.69
N THR A 312 -7.43 -15.06 -12.06
CA THR A 312 -7.76 -14.96 -10.63
C THR A 312 -7.54 -16.30 -9.95
N VAL A 313 -7.48 -16.34 -8.63
CA VAL A 313 -7.35 -17.60 -7.88
C VAL A 313 -8.48 -18.57 -8.21
N SER A 314 -9.69 -18.07 -8.46
CA SER A 314 -10.84 -18.91 -8.83
C SER A 314 -10.72 -19.60 -10.21
N ASP A 315 -9.82 -19.14 -11.06
CA ASP A 315 -9.50 -19.79 -12.32
C ASP A 315 -8.58 -21.02 -12.14
N TYR A 316 -7.81 -21.05 -11.05
CA TYR A 316 -6.89 -22.15 -10.70
C TYR A 316 -7.47 -23.17 -9.74
N MET A 317 -8.49 -22.79 -8.95
CA MET A 317 -9.10 -23.70 -7.99
C MET A 317 -10.56 -23.37 -7.70
N SER A 318 -11.32 -24.37 -7.30
CA SER A 318 -12.60 -24.24 -6.59
C SER A 318 -12.49 -24.81 -5.20
N VAL A 319 -13.27 -24.26 -4.28
CA VAL A 319 -13.33 -24.71 -2.89
C VAL A 319 -14.75 -25.14 -2.61
N GLU A 320 -14.93 -26.42 -2.27
CA GLU A 320 -16.21 -26.97 -1.86
C GLU A 320 -16.15 -27.28 -0.36
N GLU A 321 -17.17 -26.86 0.36
CA GLU A 321 -17.33 -27.19 1.76
C GLU A 321 -18.13 -28.49 1.86
N VAL A 322 -17.50 -29.58 2.30
CA VAL A 322 -18.18 -30.86 2.49
C VAL A 322 -18.94 -30.88 3.83
N PRO A 323 -19.99 -31.71 3.95
CA PRO A 323 -20.86 -31.74 5.15
C PRO A 323 -20.14 -31.96 6.48
N ALA A 324 -18.89 -32.44 6.47
CA ALA A 324 -18.04 -32.59 7.65
C ALA A 324 -17.31 -31.29 8.08
N GLY A 325 -17.51 -30.18 7.36
CA GLY A 325 -16.80 -28.91 7.61
C GLY A 325 -15.37 -28.89 7.07
N GLU A 326 -14.93 -29.92 6.36
CA GLU A 326 -13.66 -29.93 5.65
C GLU A 326 -13.78 -29.22 4.32
N LEU A 327 -12.74 -28.47 3.97
CA LEU A 327 -12.64 -27.75 2.68
C LEU A 327 -11.85 -28.61 1.70
N VAL A 328 -12.51 -29.01 0.62
CA VAL A 328 -11.87 -29.72 -0.48
C VAL A 328 -11.49 -28.72 -1.55
N ILE A 329 -10.19 -28.60 -1.82
CA ILE A 329 -9.65 -27.77 -2.89
C ILE A 329 -9.52 -28.65 -4.14
N GLN A 330 -10.25 -28.28 -5.18
CA GLN A 330 -10.13 -28.90 -6.50
C GLN A 330 -9.30 -28.01 -7.40
N ALA A 331 -8.18 -28.53 -7.91
CA ALA A 331 -7.33 -27.84 -8.88
C ALA A 331 -8.06 -27.71 -10.22
N LYS A 332 -7.88 -26.56 -10.86
CA LYS A 332 -8.32 -26.27 -12.22
C LYS A 332 -7.11 -25.91 -13.08
N GLU A 333 -7.19 -26.24 -14.36
CA GLU A 333 -6.21 -25.76 -15.34
C GLU A 333 -6.84 -24.57 -16.08
N PRO A 334 -6.38 -23.32 -15.82
CA PRO A 334 -6.93 -22.16 -16.50
C PRO A 334 -6.45 -22.12 -17.95
N THR A 335 -7.33 -21.68 -18.84
CA THR A 335 -6.90 -21.27 -20.17
C THR A 335 -6.31 -19.87 -20.06
N GLU A 336 -5.06 -19.69 -20.45
CA GLU A 336 -4.44 -18.36 -20.47
C GLU A 336 -5.21 -17.42 -21.42
N PRO A 337 -5.65 -16.24 -20.92
CA PRO A 337 -6.29 -15.27 -21.79
C PRO A 337 -5.30 -14.75 -22.83
N PRO A 338 -5.76 -14.52 -24.07
CA PRO A 338 -4.91 -13.97 -25.11
C PRO A 338 -4.46 -12.55 -24.73
N ASP A 339 -3.24 -12.21 -25.12
CA ASP A 339 -2.76 -10.83 -25.01
C ASP A 339 -3.45 -9.94 -26.05
N VAL A 340 -3.59 -8.66 -25.76
CA VAL A 340 -4.03 -7.64 -26.72
C VAL A 340 -2.90 -7.44 -27.73
N THR A 341 -3.21 -7.55 -29.02
CA THR A 341 -2.18 -7.42 -30.07
C THR A 341 -1.79 -5.95 -30.29
N ALA A 342 -0.62 -5.73 -30.88
CA ALA A 342 -0.17 -4.38 -31.22
C ALA A 342 -1.12 -3.68 -32.23
N GLU A 343 -1.71 -4.47 -33.15
CA GLU A 343 -2.70 -3.99 -34.12
C GLU A 343 -3.98 -3.53 -33.44
N GLU A 344 -4.46 -4.28 -32.42
CA GLU A 344 -5.66 -3.90 -31.66
C GLU A 344 -5.42 -2.64 -30.83
N ILE A 345 -4.23 -2.50 -30.22
CA ILE A 345 -3.85 -1.29 -29.50
C ILE A 345 -3.81 -0.09 -30.47
N ALA A 346 -3.19 -0.26 -31.65
CA ALA A 346 -3.11 0.79 -32.66
C ALA A 346 -4.51 1.20 -33.18
N GLN A 347 -5.40 0.22 -33.42
CA GLN A 347 -6.77 0.47 -33.85
C GLN A 347 -7.55 1.24 -32.77
N ARG A 348 -7.49 0.82 -31.50
CA ARG A 348 -8.14 1.49 -30.39
C ARG A 348 -7.67 2.95 -30.25
N LEU A 349 -6.36 3.18 -30.35
CA LEU A 349 -5.79 4.54 -30.30
C LEU A 349 -6.27 5.41 -31.48
N ALA A 350 -6.32 4.84 -32.70
CA ALA A 350 -6.83 5.54 -33.88
C ALA A 350 -8.32 5.89 -33.75
N ASP A 351 -9.11 5.02 -33.13
CA ASP A 351 -10.52 5.29 -32.85
C ASP A 351 -10.68 6.38 -31.78
N LEU A 352 -9.87 6.34 -30.71
CA LEU A 352 -9.85 7.39 -29.68
C LEU A 352 -9.41 8.75 -30.25
N GLU A 353 -8.46 8.80 -31.19
CA GLU A 353 -8.03 10.05 -31.81
C GLU A 353 -9.15 10.75 -32.62
N ARG A 354 -10.12 9.96 -33.13
CA ARG A 354 -11.30 10.51 -33.85
C ARG A 354 -12.35 11.07 -32.89
N GLU A 355 -12.34 10.64 -31.64
CA GLU A 355 -13.29 11.11 -30.62
C GLU A 355 -12.93 12.53 -30.15
N GLN A 356 -13.98 13.33 -29.88
CA GLN A 356 -13.78 14.63 -29.24
C GLN A 356 -13.38 14.48 -27.78
N PRO A 357 -12.59 15.41 -27.24
CA PRO A 357 -12.28 15.40 -25.82
C PRO A 357 -13.55 15.48 -24.96
N LEU A 358 -13.72 14.54 -24.06
CA LEU A 358 -14.75 14.61 -23.00
C LEU A 358 -14.35 15.61 -21.92
N LEU A 359 -13.04 15.63 -21.58
CA LEU A 359 -12.45 16.52 -20.59
C LEU A 359 -11.21 17.19 -21.18
N GLU A 360 -11.11 18.51 -21.05
CA GLU A 360 -9.90 19.27 -21.36
C GLU A 360 -9.48 20.09 -20.14
N VAL A 361 -8.21 20.06 -19.82
CA VAL A 361 -7.60 20.80 -18.71
C VAL A 361 -6.53 21.71 -19.27
N ARG A 362 -6.59 23.01 -18.96
CA ARG A 362 -5.70 24.03 -19.49
C ARG A 362 -5.09 24.87 -18.36
N ASP A 363 -3.76 24.85 -18.23
CA ASP A 363 -2.94 25.60 -17.25
C ASP A 363 -3.52 25.57 -15.83
N LEU A 364 -3.99 24.40 -15.38
CA LEU A 364 -4.67 24.24 -14.09
C LEU A 364 -3.70 24.42 -12.93
N LYS A 365 -4.09 25.29 -11.97
CA LYS A 365 -3.29 25.62 -10.77
C LYS A 365 -4.10 25.43 -9.51
N VAL A 366 -3.53 24.70 -8.55
CA VAL A 366 -4.15 24.47 -7.23
C VAL A 366 -3.10 24.61 -6.14
N GLY A 367 -3.34 25.47 -5.18
CA GLY A 367 -2.42 25.71 -4.07
C GLY A 367 -3.14 25.79 -2.73
N PHE A 368 -2.41 25.40 -1.68
CA PHE A 368 -2.87 25.48 -0.30
C PHE A 368 -2.09 26.56 0.44
N PRO A 369 -2.77 27.43 1.23
CA PRO A 369 -2.12 28.53 1.93
C PRO A 369 -1.20 28.01 3.03
N ILE A 370 0.05 28.47 3.03
CA ILE A 370 1.00 28.26 4.13
C ILE A 370 0.82 29.40 5.12
N LYS A 371 0.33 29.12 6.34
CA LYS A 371 0.19 30.11 7.40
C LYS A 371 1.57 30.55 7.89
N GLY A 372 1.87 31.83 7.79
CA GLY A 372 3.07 32.41 8.40
C GLY A 372 2.91 32.53 9.92
N MET A 373 4.03 32.69 10.64
CA MET A 373 4.11 32.78 12.11
C MET A 373 3.26 33.91 12.71
N PHE A 374 2.81 34.89 11.92
CA PHE A 374 1.97 36.03 12.32
C PHE A 374 0.59 36.04 11.63
N GLY A 375 0.07 34.88 11.21
CA GLY A 375 -1.30 34.73 10.71
C GLY A 375 -1.59 35.24 9.30
N GLY A 376 -0.62 35.82 8.59
CA GLY A 376 -0.78 36.27 7.20
C GLY A 376 -0.40 35.19 6.20
N THR A 377 -1.26 34.94 5.19
CA THR A 377 -0.94 34.03 4.08
C THR A 377 0.05 34.72 3.15
N LYS A 378 1.34 34.38 3.23
CA LYS A 378 2.37 34.95 2.35
C LYS A 378 2.85 34.02 1.24
N ARG A 379 2.56 32.71 1.30
CA ARG A 379 2.99 31.70 0.34
C ARG A 379 1.94 30.62 0.17
N TYR A 380 1.89 30.03 -1.02
CA TYR A 380 1.07 28.86 -1.32
C TYR A 380 1.98 27.67 -1.60
N HIS A 381 1.62 26.52 -1.09
CA HIS A 381 2.17 25.26 -1.56
C HIS A 381 1.37 24.83 -2.79
N MET A 382 1.99 24.87 -3.95
CA MET A 382 1.35 24.49 -5.21
C MET A 382 1.31 22.97 -5.32
N ALA A 383 0.13 22.40 -5.17
CA ALA A 383 -0.08 20.97 -5.32
C ALA A 383 -0.33 20.57 -6.78
N VAL A 384 -0.84 21.50 -7.61
CA VAL A 384 -0.96 21.40 -9.05
C VAL A 384 -0.47 22.72 -9.64
N ASN A 385 0.46 22.68 -10.58
CA ASN A 385 1.14 23.85 -11.10
C ASN A 385 1.20 23.85 -12.64
N GLY A 386 0.22 24.45 -13.31
CA GLY A 386 0.20 24.63 -14.77
C GLY A 386 -0.07 23.34 -15.56
N VAL A 387 -0.90 22.45 -15.04
CA VAL A 387 -1.20 21.16 -15.66
C VAL A 387 -2.15 21.32 -16.83
N SER A 388 -1.79 20.73 -18.00
CA SER A 388 -2.60 20.72 -19.21
C SER A 388 -2.63 19.34 -19.86
N PHE A 389 -3.82 18.80 -20.14
CA PHE A 389 -4.05 17.53 -20.85
C PHE A 389 -5.51 17.42 -21.29
N ASP A 390 -5.78 16.43 -22.11
CA ASP A 390 -7.14 16.06 -22.53
C ASP A 390 -7.44 14.60 -22.25
N VAL A 391 -8.71 14.24 -22.15
CA VAL A 391 -9.21 12.86 -22.04
C VAL A 391 -10.32 12.67 -23.06
N LYS A 392 -10.18 11.68 -23.93
CA LYS A 392 -11.18 11.35 -24.95
C LYS A 392 -12.33 10.56 -24.36
N LYS A 393 -13.48 10.59 -25.02
CA LYS A 393 -14.63 9.76 -24.62
C LYS A 393 -14.29 8.28 -24.75
N GLY A 394 -14.57 7.50 -23.71
CA GLY A 394 -14.27 6.05 -23.64
C GLY A 394 -12.80 5.72 -23.39
N GLU A 395 -11.93 6.72 -23.23
CA GLU A 395 -10.52 6.54 -22.92
C GLU A 395 -10.29 6.22 -21.46
N SER A 396 -9.26 5.43 -21.16
CA SER A 396 -8.71 5.24 -19.83
C SER A 396 -7.33 5.89 -19.74
N VAL A 397 -7.22 6.96 -18.94
CA VAL A 397 -5.96 7.69 -18.72
C VAL A 397 -5.40 7.33 -17.34
N GLY A 398 -4.18 6.80 -17.33
CA GLY A 398 -3.42 6.53 -16.09
C GLY A 398 -2.75 7.80 -15.57
N LEU A 399 -2.85 8.05 -14.27
CA LEU A 399 -2.13 9.14 -13.60
C LEU A 399 -1.20 8.56 -12.54
N VAL A 400 0.10 8.65 -12.77
CA VAL A 400 1.16 8.05 -11.93
C VAL A 400 2.12 9.09 -11.37
N GLY A 401 2.83 8.75 -10.29
CA GLY A 401 3.84 9.58 -9.64
C GLY A 401 3.96 9.25 -8.16
N GLU A 402 4.97 9.80 -7.49
CA GLU A 402 5.22 9.59 -6.06
C GLU A 402 4.07 10.12 -5.18
N SER A 403 4.01 9.64 -3.93
CA SER A 403 3.03 10.12 -2.96
C SER A 403 3.24 11.62 -2.69
N GLY A 404 2.14 12.38 -2.64
CA GLY A 404 2.20 13.83 -2.43
C GLY A 404 2.54 14.67 -3.67
N CYS A 405 2.76 14.09 -4.86
CA CYS A 405 3.02 14.87 -6.08
C CYS A 405 1.79 15.62 -6.63
N GLY A 406 0.58 15.42 -6.06
CA GLY A 406 -0.63 16.18 -6.41
C GLY A 406 -1.73 15.39 -7.12
N LYS A 407 -1.60 14.09 -7.37
CA LYS A 407 -2.58 13.24 -8.11
C LYS A 407 -4.00 13.32 -7.57
N THR A 408 -4.19 13.03 -6.30
CA THR A 408 -5.49 13.11 -5.62
C THR A 408 -6.05 14.53 -5.62
N THR A 409 -5.19 15.54 -5.46
CA THR A 409 -5.59 16.96 -5.53
C THR A 409 -6.08 17.30 -6.92
N LEU A 410 -5.37 16.87 -7.97
CA LEU A 410 -5.81 17.03 -9.36
C LEU A 410 -7.17 16.36 -9.58
N GLY A 411 -7.31 15.08 -9.25
CA GLY A 411 -8.57 14.34 -9.38
C GLY A 411 -9.75 15.01 -8.69
N ARG A 412 -9.58 15.46 -7.45
CA ARG A 412 -10.63 16.17 -6.71
C ARG A 412 -10.95 17.54 -7.30
N THR A 413 -9.98 18.22 -7.90
CA THR A 413 -10.19 19.51 -8.54
C THR A 413 -10.97 19.35 -9.84
N LEU A 414 -10.72 18.29 -10.63
CA LEU A 414 -11.50 17.99 -11.85
C LEU A 414 -12.98 17.81 -11.54
N LEU A 415 -13.32 17.23 -10.40
CA LEU A 415 -14.71 17.09 -9.92
C LEU A 415 -15.23 18.33 -9.19
N ARG A 416 -14.46 19.42 -9.16
CA ARG A 416 -14.82 20.65 -8.45
C ARG A 416 -15.12 20.40 -6.97
N LEU A 417 -14.44 19.41 -6.35
CA LEU A 417 -14.41 19.22 -4.89
C LEU A 417 -13.39 20.16 -4.25
N ILE A 418 -12.35 20.56 -5.00
CA ILE A 418 -11.39 21.60 -4.64
C ILE A 418 -11.52 22.69 -5.69
N GLU A 419 -11.53 23.96 -5.25
CA GLU A 419 -11.55 25.10 -6.18
C GLU A 419 -10.16 25.36 -6.73
N PRO A 420 -9.99 25.46 -8.08
CA PRO A 420 -8.72 25.85 -8.68
C PRO A 420 -8.39 27.32 -8.42
N MET A 421 -7.11 27.64 -8.36
CA MET A 421 -6.63 29.02 -8.25
C MET A 421 -6.51 29.69 -9.63
N GLY A 422 -6.36 28.91 -10.70
CA GLY A 422 -6.23 29.38 -12.09
C GLY A 422 -6.33 28.23 -13.06
N GLY A 423 -6.39 28.57 -14.35
CA GLY A 423 -6.58 27.64 -15.46
C GLY A 423 -8.06 27.36 -15.74
N GLN A 424 -8.31 26.39 -16.61
CA GLN A 424 -9.66 26.02 -17.06
C GLN A 424 -9.86 24.52 -17.04
N ILE A 425 -11.08 24.09 -16.72
CA ILE A 425 -11.57 22.72 -16.83
C ILE A 425 -12.78 22.74 -17.74
N ILE A 426 -12.68 22.10 -18.89
CA ILE A 426 -13.73 22.04 -19.90
C ILE A 426 -14.26 20.59 -19.95
N PHE A 427 -15.55 20.42 -19.72
CA PHE A 427 -16.22 19.12 -19.79
C PHE A 427 -17.32 19.17 -20.85
N GLU A 428 -17.27 18.26 -21.83
CA GLU A 428 -18.16 18.27 -23.02
C GLU A 428 -18.24 19.64 -23.69
N GLY A 429 -17.09 20.31 -23.88
CA GLY A 429 -17.00 21.62 -24.51
C GLY A 429 -17.48 22.80 -23.63
N ARG A 430 -17.91 22.56 -22.40
CA ARG A 430 -18.37 23.57 -21.46
C ARG A 430 -17.33 23.82 -20.37
N ASP A 431 -16.96 25.09 -20.17
CA ASP A 431 -16.11 25.47 -19.01
C ASP A 431 -16.87 25.28 -17.70
N ILE A 432 -16.35 24.40 -16.85
CA ILE A 432 -16.91 24.07 -15.55
C ILE A 432 -16.15 24.72 -14.39
N THR A 433 -15.11 25.49 -14.67
CA THR A 433 -14.16 26.03 -13.69
C THR A 433 -14.85 26.93 -12.65
N THR A 434 -15.86 27.66 -13.05
CA THR A 434 -16.54 28.66 -12.20
C THR A 434 -17.96 28.26 -11.77
N LEU A 435 -18.41 27.05 -12.16
CA LEU A 435 -19.77 26.58 -11.83
C LEU A 435 -19.99 26.48 -10.31
N LYS A 436 -21.18 26.86 -9.88
CA LYS A 436 -21.62 26.82 -8.46
C LYS A 436 -23.07 26.33 -8.35
N GLY A 437 -23.49 26.00 -7.11
CA GLY A 437 -24.86 25.68 -6.77
C GLY A 437 -25.44 24.51 -7.58
N GLU A 438 -26.68 24.63 -8.00
CA GLU A 438 -27.45 23.57 -8.67
C GLU A 438 -26.81 23.09 -9.98
N THR A 439 -26.16 23.99 -10.73
CA THR A 439 -25.50 23.64 -12.00
C THR A 439 -24.29 22.72 -11.75
N LEU A 440 -23.51 22.99 -10.69
CA LEU A 440 -22.41 22.12 -10.30
C LEU A 440 -22.93 20.79 -9.76
N GLN A 441 -24.05 20.77 -9.04
CA GLN A 441 -24.68 19.54 -8.57
C GLN A 441 -25.14 18.67 -9.75
N LYS A 442 -25.74 19.26 -10.78
CA LYS A 442 -26.14 18.53 -12.00
C LYS A 442 -24.92 17.95 -12.73
N LEU A 443 -23.81 18.69 -12.81
CA LEU A 443 -22.57 18.21 -13.41
C LEU A 443 -21.99 16.99 -12.67
N ARG A 444 -22.01 17.02 -11.33
CA ARG A 444 -21.51 15.92 -10.52
C ARG A 444 -22.28 14.61 -10.71
N ARG A 445 -23.46 14.64 -11.31
CA ARG A 445 -24.14 13.41 -11.75
C ARG A 445 -23.40 12.69 -12.86
N GLU A 446 -22.76 13.45 -13.75
CA GLU A 446 -22.06 12.90 -14.93
C GLU A 446 -20.60 12.54 -14.64
N MET A 447 -20.06 13.06 -13.54
CA MET A 447 -18.68 12.85 -13.11
C MET A 447 -18.65 12.27 -11.69
N GLN A 448 -18.09 11.09 -11.52
CA GLN A 448 -18.04 10.38 -10.23
C GLN A 448 -16.62 10.05 -9.81
N ILE A 449 -16.45 9.64 -8.55
CA ILE A 449 -15.18 9.19 -8.00
C ILE A 449 -15.36 7.91 -7.19
N VAL A 450 -14.41 7.00 -7.35
CA VAL A 450 -14.20 5.86 -6.47
C VAL A 450 -12.97 6.16 -5.62
N PHE A 451 -13.15 6.33 -4.32
CA PHE A 451 -12.09 6.74 -3.39
C PHE A 451 -11.17 5.59 -3.00
N GLN A 452 -9.98 5.93 -2.54
CA GLN A 452 -8.92 5.04 -2.09
C GLN A 452 -9.35 4.08 -0.97
N ASN A 453 -10.04 4.58 0.04
CA ASN A 453 -10.41 3.79 1.22
C ASN A 453 -11.92 3.51 1.24
N PRO A 454 -12.34 2.25 0.95
CA PRO A 454 -13.75 1.89 0.97
C PRO A 454 -14.37 1.92 2.37
N PHE A 455 -13.56 1.81 3.43
CA PHE A 455 -14.04 1.88 4.81
C PHE A 455 -14.52 3.27 5.19
N SER A 456 -13.81 4.32 4.76
CA SER A 456 -14.20 5.71 5.01
C SER A 456 -15.23 6.24 4.01
N SER A 457 -15.44 5.52 2.90
CA SER A 457 -16.35 5.94 1.82
C SER A 457 -17.81 5.55 2.05
N LEU A 458 -18.08 4.62 2.95
CA LEU A 458 -19.42 4.14 3.29
C LEU A 458 -19.74 4.49 4.75
N ASP A 459 -20.92 5.05 5.00
CA ASP A 459 -21.39 5.25 6.37
C ASP A 459 -21.66 3.87 7.03
N PRO A 460 -20.95 3.52 8.11
CA PRO A 460 -21.12 2.21 8.77
C PRO A 460 -22.51 2.00 9.38
N ARG A 461 -23.27 3.07 9.57
CA ARG A 461 -24.64 3.04 10.13
C ARG A 461 -25.72 2.91 9.06
N MET A 462 -25.35 3.02 7.77
CA MET A 462 -26.27 2.94 6.64
C MET A 462 -26.20 1.54 6.00
N LYS A 463 -27.35 0.96 5.64
CA LYS A 463 -27.38 -0.28 4.87
C LYS A 463 -26.84 -0.06 3.47
N VAL A 464 -26.22 -1.07 2.90
CA VAL A 464 -25.62 -1.02 1.56
C VAL A 464 -26.62 -0.59 0.48
N GLY A 465 -27.83 -1.10 0.52
CA GLY A 465 -28.89 -0.68 -0.40
C GLY A 465 -29.22 0.80 -0.30
N ASP A 466 -29.29 1.33 0.92
CA ASP A 466 -29.58 2.76 1.15
C ASP A 466 -28.40 3.62 0.67
N ALA A 467 -27.16 3.19 0.89
CA ALA A 467 -25.96 3.89 0.43
C ALA A 467 -25.88 3.99 -1.11
N ILE A 468 -26.33 2.95 -1.84
CA ILE A 468 -26.39 2.98 -3.31
C ILE A 468 -27.60 3.80 -3.80
N MET A 469 -28.72 3.80 -3.07
CA MET A 469 -29.91 4.58 -3.42
C MET A 469 -29.75 6.08 -3.09
N GLU A 470 -28.91 6.45 -2.15
CA GLU A 470 -28.73 7.85 -1.71
C GLU A 470 -28.48 8.83 -2.87
N PRO A 471 -27.50 8.58 -3.78
CA PRO A 471 -27.30 9.45 -4.95
C PRO A 471 -28.56 9.58 -5.82
N LEU A 472 -29.34 8.51 -5.99
CA LEU A 472 -30.58 8.54 -6.75
C LEU A 472 -31.63 9.43 -6.12
N VAL A 473 -31.69 9.46 -4.79
CA VAL A 473 -32.59 10.34 -4.03
C VAL A 473 -32.16 11.80 -4.18
N ILE A 474 -30.87 12.10 -3.95
CA ILE A 474 -30.30 13.45 -4.04
C ILE A 474 -30.54 14.08 -5.42
N HIS A 475 -30.38 13.28 -6.48
CA HIS A 475 -30.56 13.73 -7.87
C HIS A 475 -31.97 13.51 -8.42
N SER A 476 -32.93 13.11 -7.57
CA SER A 476 -34.34 12.86 -7.93
C SER A 476 -34.51 11.86 -9.10
N ILE A 477 -33.63 10.84 -9.17
CA ILE A 477 -33.69 9.78 -10.18
C ILE A 477 -34.55 8.62 -9.62
N GLY A 478 -35.38 8.04 -10.49
CA GLY A 478 -36.33 7.00 -10.10
C GLY A 478 -37.54 7.58 -9.35
N LYS A 479 -38.73 7.51 -9.95
CA LYS A 479 -39.96 8.12 -9.41
C LYS A 479 -40.43 7.48 -8.11
N THR A 480 -40.12 6.21 -7.86
CA THR A 480 -40.56 5.45 -6.70
C THR A 480 -39.38 4.88 -5.92
N LYS A 481 -39.57 4.61 -4.64
CA LYS A 481 -38.59 3.88 -3.81
C LYS A 481 -38.29 2.50 -4.38
N GLN A 482 -39.30 1.84 -4.95
CA GLN A 482 -39.18 0.51 -5.56
C GLN A 482 -38.23 0.55 -6.78
N ALA A 483 -38.40 1.51 -7.69
CA ALA A 483 -37.52 1.66 -8.85
C ALA A 483 -36.06 1.92 -8.48
N ARG A 484 -35.82 2.71 -7.41
CA ARG A 484 -34.47 2.92 -6.87
C ARG A 484 -33.88 1.64 -6.26
N ARG A 485 -34.72 0.86 -5.57
CA ARG A 485 -34.33 -0.42 -4.99
C ARG A 485 -33.95 -1.44 -6.07
N GLU A 486 -34.73 -1.53 -7.13
CA GLU A 486 -34.45 -2.39 -8.29
C GLU A 486 -33.14 -1.99 -8.98
N ARG A 487 -32.90 -0.68 -9.14
CA ARG A 487 -31.63 -0.18 -9.69
C ARG A 487 -30.45 -0.53 -8.78
N ALA A 488 -30.57 -0.39 -7.47
CA ALA A 488 -29.52 -0.75 -6.52
C ALA A 488 -29.24 -2.27 -6.53
N ALA A 489 -30.26 -3.12 -6.60
CA ALA A 489 -30.15 -4.57 -6.74
C ALA A 489 -29.40 -4.95 -8.02
N TYR A 490 -29.82 -4.39 -9.16
CA TYR A 490 -29.14 -4.58 -10.44
C TYR A 490 -27.65 -4.23 -10.38
N LEU A 491 -27.30 -3.08 -9.77
CA LEU A 491 -25.91 -2.65 -9.68
C LEU A 491 -25.07 -3.56 -8.76
N LEU A 492 -25.66 -4.08 -7.69
CA LEU A 492 -25.00 -5.07 -6.83
C LEU A 492 -24.70 -6.36 -7.60
N GLU A 493 -25.66 -6.84 -8.38
CA GLU A 493 -25.46 -8.03 -9.23
C GLU A 493 -24.38 -7.78 -10.30
N ARG A 494 -24.35 -6.58 -10.90
CA ARG A 494 -23.33 -6.21 -11.89
C ARG A 494 -21.92 -6.18 -11.32
N VAL A 495 -21.76 -5.82 -10.06
CA VAL A 495 -20.45 -5.87 -9.38
C VAL A 495 -20.17 -7.24 -8.73
N GLY A 496 -20.97 -8.27 -9.01
CA GLY A 496 -20.78 -9.65 -8.54
C GLY A 496 -21.18 -9.86 -7.07
N LEU A 497 -22.15 -9.08 -6.56
CA LEU A 497 -22.72 -9.24 -5.23
C LEU A 497 -24.21 -9.63 -5.34
N SER A 498 -24.69 -10.45 -4.40
CA SER A 498 -26.12 -10.79 -4.35
C SER A 498 -26.98 -9.57 -4.06
N ALA A 499 -28.18 -9.49 -4.64
CA ALA A 499 -29.18 -8.48 -4.32
C ALA A 499 -29.52 -8.43 -2.82
N ASP A 500 -29.45 -9.54 -2.10
CA ASP A 500 -29.68 -9.60 -0.65
C ASP A 500 -28.66 -8.79 0.16
N ALA A 501 -27.49 -8.50 -0.40
CA ALA A 501 -26.48 -7.63 0.18
C ALA A 501 -27.03 -6.25 0.55
N MET A 502 -28.11 -5.79 -0.10
CA MET A 502 -28.78 -4.51 0.19
C MET A 502 -29.20 -4.34 1.65
N ASN A 503 -29.52 -5.42 2.34
CA ASN A 503 -30.06 -5.38 3.70
C ASN A 503 -28.97 -5.39 4.78
N ARG A 504 -27.72 -5.62 4.38
CA ARG A 504 -26.55 -5.73 5.26
C ARG A 504 -25.83 -4.39 5.43
N TYR A 505 -25.04 -4.28 6.50
CA TYR A 505 -24.22 -3.11 6.79
C TYR A 505 -22.79 -3.27 6.24
N PRO A 506 -22.08 -2.16 5.96
CA PRO A 506 -20.73 -2.20 5.41
C PRO A 506 -19.73 -3.05 6.20
N HIS A 507 -19.81 -3.07 7.53
CA HIS A 507 -18.90 -3.84 8.39
C HIS A 507 -19.04 -5.37 8.21
N GLN A 508 -20.11 -5.85 7.58
CA GLN A 508 -20.35 -7.26 7.30
C GLN A 508 -19.76 -7.75 5.97
N PHE A 509 -18.96 -6.89 5.29
CA PHE A 509 -18.33 -7.17 4.01
C PHE A 509 -16.82 -7.07 4.09
N SER A 510 -16.12 -7.89 3.29
CA SER A 510 -14.67 -7.77 3.10
C SER A 510 -14.27 -6.45 2.41
N GLY A 511 -12.99 -6.08 2.46
CA GLY A 511 -12.48 -4.90 1.78
C GLY A 511 -12.82 -4.84 0.29
N GLY A 512 -12.61 -5.94 -0.43
CA GLY A 512 -12.94 -6.05 -1.85
C GLY A 512 -14.44 -5.99 -2.14
N GLN A 513 -15.27 -6.58 -1.28
CA GLN A 513 -16.73 -6.46 -1.40
C GLN A 513 -17.20 -5.01 -1.16
N ARG A 514 -16.61 -4.31 -0.18
CA ARG A 514 -16.90 -2.88 0.06
C ARG A 514 -16.47 -2.02 -1.14
N GLN A 515 -15.33 -2.33 -1.75
CA GLN A 515 -14.88 -1.63 -2.95
C GLN A 515 -15.87 -1.80 -4.10
N ARG A 516 -16.38 -3.03 -4.33
CA ARG A 516 -17.42 -3.29 -5.32
C ARG A 516 -18.72 -2.52 -5.02
N ILE A 517 -19.10 -2.37 -3.74
CA ILE A 517 -20.24 -1.55 -3.32
C ILE A 517 -19.99 -0.06 -3.64
N CYS A 518 -18.77 0.46 -3.42
CA CYS A 518 -18.41 1.84 -3.78
C CYS A 518 -18.48 2.04 -5.31
N ILE A 519 -18.04 1.06 -6.11
CA ILE A 519 -18.18 1.08 -7.57
C ILE A 519 -19.66 1.09 -7.96
N ALA A 520 -20.50 0.19 -7.38
CA ALA A 520 -21.94 0.17 -7.63
C ALA A 520 -22.61 1.51 -7.31
N ARG A 521 -22.21 2.16 -6.19
CA ARG A 521 -22.71 3.49 -5.80
C ARG A 521 -22.32 4.56 -6.83
N SER A 522 -21.08 4.56 -7.33
CA SER A 522 -20.65 5.52 -8.35
C SER A 522 -21.41 5.35 -9.68
N LEU A 523 -21.79 4.12 -10.03
CA LEU A 523 -22.55 3.81 -11.24
C LEU A 523 -24.05 4.14 -11.12
N ALA A 524 -24.55 4.43 -9.92
CA ALA A 524 -25.98 4.64 -9.69
C ALA A 524 -26.57 5.74 -10.59
N LEU A 525 -25.80 6.79 -10.84
CA LEU A 525 -26.19 7.97 -11.62
C LEU A 525 -25.95 7.85 -13.14
N ASN A 526 -25.46 6.72 -13.65
CA ASN A 526 -25.00 6.53 -15.02
C ASN A 526 -24.00 7.62 -15.47
N PRO A 527 -22.85 7.73 -14.79
CA PRO A 527 -21.86 8.74 -15.12
C PRO A 527 -21.22 8.48 -16.48
N LYS A 528 -20.69 9.53 -17.10
CA LYS A 528 -19.86 9.44 -18.32
C LYS A 528 -18.38 9.32 -17.98
N PHE A 529 -18.00 9.82 -16.79
CA PHE A 529 -16.63 9.97 -16.36
C PHE A 529 -16.47 9.52 -14.91
N ILE A 530 -15.47 8.70 -14.65
CA ILE A 530 -15.16 8.22 -13.30
C ILE A 530 -13.66 8.40 -13.04
N ILE A 531 -13.33 8.98 -11.88
CA ILE A 531 -11.97 8.98 -11.35
C ILE A 531 -11.83 7.82 -10.36
N CYS A 532 -10.91 6.92 -10.62
CA CYS A 532 -10.52 5.85 -9.70
C CYS A 532 -9.28 6.31 -8.92
N ASP A 533 -9.47 6.88 -7.72
CA ASP A 533 -8.39 7.42 -6.88
C ASP A 533 -7.85 6.32 -5.97
N GLU A 534 -6.77 5.66 -6.41
CA GLU A 534 -6.11 4.52 -5.74
C GLU A 534 -7.10 3.41 -5.30
N SER A 535 -8.12 3.18 -6.12
CA SER A 535 -9.29 2.36 -5.80
C SER A 535 -9.01 0.88 -5.54
N VAL A 536 -7.80 0.40 -5.79
CA VAL A 536 -7.42 -1.01 -5.61
C VAL A 536 -6.18 -1.21 -4.73
N SER A 537 -5.56 -0.13 -4.25
CA SER A 537 -4.28 -0.17 -3.53
C SER A 537 -4.34 -0.87 -2.16
N ALA A 538 -5.52 -0.88 -1.53
CA ALA A 538 -5.75 -1.52 -0.23
C ALA A 538 -6.30 -2.95 -0.34
N LEU A 539 -6.28 -3.54 -1.54
CA LEU A 539 -6.84 -4.87 -1.81
C LEU A 539 -5.73 -5.89 -2.01
N ASP A 540 -5.97 -7.12 -1.57
CA ASP A 540 -5.10 -8.25 -1.89
C ASP A 540 -5.03 -8.49 -3.40
N VAL A 541 -3.91 -9.02 -3.89
CA VAL A 541 -3.61 -9.19 -5.32
C VAL A 541 -4.72 -9.92 -6.08
N SER A 542 -5.30 -10.97 -5.50
CA SER A 542 -6.39 -11.72 -6.13
C SER A 542 -7.68 -10.91 -6.26
N VAL A 543 -8.05 -10.19 -5.19
CA VAL A 543 -9.23 -9.30 -5.18
C VAL A 543 -9.01 -8.10 -6.09
N GLN A 544 -7.78 -7.57 -6.12
CA GLN A 544 -7.37 -6.49 -7.03
C GLN A 544 -7.58 -6.90 -8.49
N ALA A 545 -7.11 -8.09 -8.91
CA ALA A 545 -7.33 -8.60 -10.27
C ALA A 545 -8.81 -8.68 -10.65
N GLN A 546 -9.66 -9.17 -9.73
CA GLN A 546 -11.10 -9.24 -9.93
C GLN A 546 -11.74 -7.84 -10.11
N VAL A 547 -11.31 -6.84 -9.32
CA VAL A 547 -11.84 -5.47 -9.42
C VAL A 547 -11.35 -4.78 -10.69
N LEU A 548 -10.11 -5.00 -11.11
CA LEU A 548 -9.58 -4.46 -12.37
C LEU A 548 -10.31 -5.02 -13.59
N ASN A 549 -10.55 -6.35 -13.62
CA ASN A 549 -11.35 -6.98 -14.65
C ASN A 549 -12.79 -6.40 -14.68
N LEU A 550 -13.41 -6.26 -13.51
CA LEU A 550 -14.73 -5.65 -13.37
C LEU A 550 -14.77 -4.23 -13.94
N LEU A 551 -13.77 -3.38 -13.63
CA LEU A 551 -13.73 -2.01 -14.13
C LEU A 551 -13.60 -1.95 -15.66
N LYS A 552 -12.84 -2.87 -16.29
CA LYS A 552 -12.77 -3.00 -17.75
C LYS A 552 -14.11 -3.44 -18.34
N GLU A 553 -14.73 -4.47 -17.78
CA GLU A 553 -16.05 -4.95 -18.20
C GLU A 553 -17.12 -3.83 -18.13
N LEU A 554 -17.10 -3.03 -17.05
CA LEU A 554 -17.99 -1.89 -16.87
C LEU A 554 -17.68 -0.74 -17.84
N GLN A 555 -16.40 -0.52 -18.18
CA GLN A 555 -16.00 0.47 -19.20
C GLN A 555 -16.61 0.15 -20.55
N ASP A 556 -16.49 -1.10 -20.99
CA ASP A 556 -17.00 -1.55 -22.27
C ASP A 556 -18.55 -1.54 -22.30
N GLU A 557 -19.20 -1.97 -21.22
CA GLU A 557 -20.66 -2.05 -21.15
C GLU A 557 -21.34 -0.69 -21.10
N PHE A 558 -20.80 0.24 -20.30
CA PHE A 558 -21.42 1.55 -20.07
C PHE A 558 -20.78 2.69 -20.87
N GLY A 559 -19.72 2.42 -21.65
CA GLY A 559 -18.97 3.43 -22.41
C GLY A 559 -18.30 4.45 -21.50
N LEU A 560 -17.75 4.00 -20.36
CA LEU A 560 -17.16 4.88 -19.34
C LEU A 560 -15.81 5.41 -19.76
N THR A 561 -15.54 6.66 -19.37
CA THR A 561 -14.23 7.28 -19.46
C THR A 561 -13.59 7.31 -18.10
N TYR A 562 -12.31 6.89 -17.99
CA TYR A 562 -11.61 6.80 -16.72
C TYR A 562 -10.40 7.75 -16.63
N ILE A 563 -10.18 8.31 -15.43
CA ILE A 563 -8.83 8.64 -14.95
C ILE A 563 -8.51 7.63 -13.83
N PHE A 564 -7.48 6.83 -14.06
CA PHE A 564 -7.06 5.79 -13.11
C PHE A 564 -5.79 6.23 -12.40
N ILE A 565 -5.91 6.59 -11.12
CA ILE A 565 -4.80 7.01 -10.27
C ILE A 565 -4.30 5.81 -9.48
N SER A 566 -3.03 5.48 -9.61
CA SER A 566 -2.38 4.45 -8.77
C SER A 566 -0.89 4.73 -8.63
N HIS A 567 -0.30 4.20 -7.59
CA HIS A 567 1.14 4.12 -7.42
C HIS A 567 1.73 2.82 -7.99
N ASP A 568 0.90 1.78 -8.24
CA ASP A 568 1.32 0.55 -8.92
C ASP A 568 1.23 0.75 -10.45
N LEU A 569 2.42 0.90 -11.04
CA LEU A 569 2.53 1.15 -12.47
C LEU A 569 2.11 -0.07 -13.31
N SER A 570 2.24 -1.30 -12.81
CA SER A 570 1.78 -2.51 -13.53
C SER A 570 0.26 -2.51 -13.68
N VAL A 571 -0.43 -2.10 -12.62
CA VAL A 571 -1.88 -1.93 -12.60
C VAL A 571 -2.31 -0.82 -13.56
N VAL A 572 -1.59 0.32 -13.55
CA VAL A 572 -1.89 1.43 -14.46
C VAL A 572 -1.67 1.05 -15.91
N LYS A 573 -0.59 0.30 -16.21
CA LYS A 573 -0.35 -0.21 -17.56
C LYS A 573 -1.50 -1.11 -18.04
N PHE A 574 -1.99 -2.00 -17.19
CA PHE A 574 -3.12 -2.88 -17.53
C PHE A 574 -4.42 -2.11 -17.81
N MET A 575 -4.67 -1.02 -17.06
CA MET A 575 -5.93 -0.27 -17.14
C MET A 575 -5.97 0.82 -18.20
N SER A 576 -4.81 1.34 -18.65
CA SER A 576 -4.75 2.64 -19.32
C SER A 576 -4.32 2.57 -20.77
N ASP A 577 -4.96 3.39 -21.61
CA ASP A 577 -4.57 3.65 -23.00
C ASP A 577 -3.38 4.62 -23.07
N ARG A 578 -3.44 5.71 -22.29
CA ARG A 578 -2.37 6.72 -22.13
C ARG A 578 -2.02 6.92 -20.65
N ILE A 579 -0.81 7.41 -20.41
CA ILE A 579 -0.31 7.69 -19.05
C ILE A 579 0.18 9.13 -18.97
N LEU A 580 -0.15 9.76 -17.84
CA LEU A 580 0.37 11.04 -17.39
C LEU A 580 1.27 10.78 -16.17
N VAL A 581 2.53 11.18 -16.27
CA VAL A 581 3.50 11.08 -15.17
C VAL A 581 3.58 12.42 -14.48
N MET A 582 3.21 12.44 -13.20
CA MET A 582 3.15 13.67 -12.41
C MET A 582 4.27 13.71 -11.37
N ASN A 583 4.99 14.84 -11.33
CA ASN A 583 6.02 15.11 -10.33
C ASN A 583 5.90 16.54 -9.81
N SER A 584 5.92 16.72 -8.50
CA SER A 584 5.93 18.04 -7.84
C SER A 584 4.87 19.02 -8.35
N GLY A 585 3.67 18.52 -8.68
CA GLY A 585 2.54 19.32 -9.14
C GLY A 585 2.48 19.52 -10.65
N GLU A 586 3.41 19.00 -11.43
CA GLU A 586 3.50 19.17 -12.89
C GLU A 586 3.43 17.81 -13.61
N ILE A 587 2.91 17.80 -14.84
CA ILE A 587 3.02 16.64 -15.73
C ILE A 587 4.39 16.71 -16.42
N VAL A 588 5.29 15.79 -16.06
CA VAL A 588 6.64 15.75 -16.60
C VAL A 588 6.75 14.92 -17.87
N GLU A 589 5.87 13.95 -18.05
CA GLU A 589 5.82 13.10 -19.24
C GLU A 589 4.38 12.62 -19.49
N GLN A 590 3.99 12.50 -20.76
CA GLN A 590 2.71 11.93 -21.16
C GLN A 590 2.83 11.19 -22.49
N GLY A 591 2.07 10.12 -22.64
CA GLY A 591 2.07 9.34 -23.88
C GLY A 591 1.27 8.05 -23.80
N ILE A 592 1.31 7.27 -24.86
CA ILE A 592 0.74 5.93 -24.94
C ILE A 592 1.36 5.06 -23.85
N ALA A 593 0.55 4.29 -23.13
CA ALA A 593 0.99 3.49 -22.00
C ALA A 593 2.22 2.62 -22.35
N GLU A 594 2.17 1.89 -23.46
CA GLU A 594 3.26 1.01 -23.87
C GLU A 594 4.58 1.77 -24.14
N HIS A 595 4.51 2.98 -24.74
CA HIS A 595 5.70 3.79 -25.01
C HIS A 595 6.34 4.32 -23.73
N ILE A 596 5.53 4.81 -22.78
CA ILE A 596 6.03 5.30 -21.49
C ILE A 596 6.80 4.21 -20.73
N TYR A 597 6.36 2.94 -20.83
CA TYR A 597 7.04 1.83 -20.16
C TYR A 597 8.30 1.35 -20.88
N ARG A 598 8.29 1.28 -22.22
CA ARG A 598 9.41 0.77 -22.98
C ARG A 598 10.53 1.78 -23.19
N GLU A 599 10.15 3.04 -23.43
CA GLU A 599 11.06 4.11 -23.84
C GLU A 599 10.79 5.40 -23.07
N PRO A 600 10.89 5.37 -21.71
CA PRO A 600 10.69 6.57 -20.90
C PRO A 600 11.76 7.62 -21.23
N LYS A 601 11.33 8.85 -21.53
CA LYS A 601 12.23 9.95 -21.92
C LYS A 601 12.76 10.73 -20.74
N GLN A 602 11.96 10.85 -19.67
CA GLN A 602 12.30 11.60 -18.48
C GLN A 602 13.02 10.72 -17.46
N GLU A 603 14.09 11.24 -16.86
CA GLU A 603 14.85 10.53 -15.81
C GLU A 603 13.96 10.10 -14.63
N TYR A 604 13.02 10.96 -14.26
CA TYR A 604 12.05 10.67 -13.22
C TYR A 604 11.17 9.46 -13.57
N THR A 605 10.68 9.38 -14.80
CA THR A 605 9.90 8.23 -15.28
C THR A 605 10.71 6.95 -15.29
N GLN A 606 11.99 7.03 -15.73
CA GLN A 606 12.93 5.90 -15.71
C GLN A 606 13.13 5.38 -14.29
N LYS A 607 13.31 6.29 -13.33
CA LYS A 607 13.47 5.96 -11.92
C LYS A 607 12.20 5.28 -11.36
N LEU A 608 11.00 5.80 -11.66
CA LEU A 608 9.74 5.20 -11.25
C LEU A 608 9.62 3.75 -11.77
N ILE A 609 9.88 3.54 -13.07
CA ILE A 609 9.76 2.22 -13.71
C ILE A 609 10.79 1.23 -13.14
N THR A 610 12.03 1.67 -12.94
CA THR A 610 13.08 0.82 -12.38
C THR A 610 12.85 0.47 -10.90
N SER A 611 12.01 1.21 -10.19
CA SER A 611 11.64 0.94 -8.79
C SER A 611 10.54 -0.13 -8.66
N ILE A 612 9.90 -0.55 -9.76
CA ILE A 612 8.82 -1.56 -9.73
C ILE A 612 9.42 -2.91 -9.33
N PRO A 613 8.88 -3.59 -8.31
CA PRO A 613 9.31 -4.93 -7.95
C PRO A 613 8.92 -5.91 -9.07
N THR A 614 9.89 -6.37 -9.84
CA THR A 614 9.62 -7.24 -11.01
C THR A 614 9.53 -8.72 -10.64
N GLY A 615 9.98 -9.12 -9.44
CA GLY A 615 10.08 -10.52 -9.03
C GLY A 615 11.04 -11.34 -9.93
N SER A 616 11.87 -10.67 -10.74
CA SER A 616 12.73 -11.34 -11.70
C SER A 616 13.96 -11.96 -11.03
N ARG A 617 14.37 -13.16 -11.53
CA ARG A 617 15.56 -13.90 -11.08
C ARG A 617 16.83 -13.05 -11.04
N GLU A 618 16.98 -12.09 -11.94
CA GLU A 618 18.17 -11.23 -12.01
C GLU A 618 18.31 -10.26 -10.83
N ARG A 619 17.19 -9.75 -10.27
CA ARG A 619 17.24 -8.88 -9.08
C ARG A 619 17.48 -9.66 -7.80
N VAL A 620 16.93 -10.86 -7.68
CA VAL A 620 17.19 -11.79 -6.56
C VAL A 620 18.68 -12.14 -6.51
N HIS A 621 19.32 -12.36 -7.67
CA HIS A 621 20.77 -12.62 -7.77
C HIS A 621 21.63 -11.36 -7.54
N LYS A 622 21.24 -10.19 -8.08
CA LYS A 622 21.97 -8.93 -7.85
C LYS A 622 21.88 -8.43 -6.40
N GLY A 623 20.79 -8.70 -5.70
CA GLY A 623 20.65 -8.42 -4.27
C GLY A 623 21.64 -9.25 -3.43
N LYS A 624 21.81 -10.54 -3.74
CA LYS A 624 22.78 -11.42 -3.06
C LYS A 624 24.24 -11.06 -3.36
N LEU A 625 24.54 -10.58 -4.58
CA LEU A 625 25.90 -10.16 -4.98
C LEU A 625 26.31 -8.77 -4.46
N ARG A 626 25.36 -7.92 -4.05
CA ARG A 626 25.67 -6.63 -3.40
C ARG A 626 25.82 -6.75 -1.87
N ALA A 627 25.38 -7.83 -1.28
CA ALA A 627 25.48 -8.13 0.15
C ALA A 627 26.69 -9.03 0.51
N SER A 628 27.37 -9.61 -0.50
CA SER A 628 28.66 -10.30 -0.40
C SER A 628 29.81 -9.37 -0.83
#